data_945c1503e77f17f0ad2360a3fe814c50
#
_entry.id   945c1503e77f17f0ad2360a3fe814c50
#
_cell.length_a   1.000
_cell.length_b   1.000
_cell.length_c   1.000
_cell.angle_alpha   90.00
_cell.angle_beta   90.00
_cell.angle_gamma   90.00
#
_symmetry.space_group_name_H-M   'P 1'
#
loop_
_entity.id
_entity.type
_entity.pdbx_description
1 polymer ?
#
loop_
_entity_poly.entity_id
_entity_poly.type
_entity_poly.pdbx_seq_one_letter_code
_entity_poly.pdbx_strand_id
1 'polypeptide(L)'
;MNVFKLDKNNLSQETSAYLLQHAKNPIHWQRWSEDLYSAFNSDEKLLIVSIGYSSCHWCHVMEKETFEDQEVANYVNKKFINIKVDREENPEIDNIYMTATQMMTGHGGWPLNVICLPDGRPVYGGTYHTNSQWIEVL
;
A
#
# COMPACT_ATOMS: atom_id res chain seq x y z
N MET A 1 -12.80 10.73 -20.39
CA MET A 1 -12.88 9.54 -19.56
C MET A 1 -11.50 9.20 -19.00
N ASN A 2 -11.36 9.22 -17.70
CA ASN A 2 -10.09 8.89 -17.07
C ASN A 2 -9.96 7.39 -16.94
N VAL A 3 -9.01 6.83 -17.70
CA VAL A 3 -8.66 5.42 -17.55
C VAL A 3 -7.48 5.35 -16.59
N PHE A 4 -7.70 4.75 -15.43
CA PHE A 4 -6.61 4.50 -14.50
C PHE A 4 -5.75 3.39 -15.06
N LYS A 5 -4.48 3.71 -15.32
CA LYS A 5 -3.50 2.71 -15.74
C LYS A 5 -2.87 2.12 -14.48
N LEU A 6 -3.34 0.94 -14.09
CA LEU A 6 -2.84 0.25 -12.90
C LEU A 6 -1.54 -0.50 -13.16
N ASP A 7 -1.04 -0.47 -14.39
CA ASP A 7 0.18 -1.17 -14.81
C ASP A 7 1.44 -0.31 -14.72
N LYS A 8 1.38 0.78 -13.96
CA LYS A 8 2.54 1.63 -13.70
C LYS A 8 2.43 2.31 -12.35
N ASN A 9 3.55 2.78 -11.84
CA ASN A 9 3.60 3.61 -10.65
C ASN A 9 3.05 5.01 -11.00
N ASN A 10 2.00 5.42 -10.32
CA ASN A 10 1.29 6.67 -10.60
C ASN A 10 1.51 7.76 -9.54
N LEU A 11 2.65 7.72 -8.83
CA LEU A 11 2.92 8.66 -7.73
C LEU A 11 3.72 9.90 -8.13
N SER A 12 4.25 9.97 -9.35
CA SER A 12 5.16 11.04 -9.76
C SER A 12 4.50 12.43 -9.80
N GLN A 13 3.18 12.49 -9.91
CA GLN A 13 2.44 13.75 -9.97
C GLN A 13 1.80 14.14 -8.63
N GLU A 14 2.08 13.39 -7.58
CA GLU A 14 1.51 13.68 -6.27
C GLU A 14 2.20 14.86 -5.59
N THR A 15 1.50 15.50 -4.67
CA THR A 15 2.05 16.62 -3.88
C THR A 15 2.61 16.16 -2.54
N SER A 16 2.19 14.98 -2.06
CA SER A 16 2.68 14.42 -0.81
C SER A 16 4.16 14.07 -0.91
N ALA A 17 4.96 14.57 0.02
CA ALA A 17 6.39 14.21 0.09
C ALA A 17 6.57 12.70 0.29
N TYR A 18 5.72 12.08 1.10
CA TYR A 18 5.77 10.65 1.34
C TYR A 18 5.51 9.84 0.06
N LEU A 19 4.46 10.18 -0.68
CA LEU A 19 4.13 9.48 -1.93
C LEU A 19 5.24 9.68 -2.97
N LEU A 20 5.80 10.89 -3.07
CA LEU A 20 6.89 11.16 -4.00
C LEU A 20 8.14 10.35 -3.67
N GLN A 21 8.40 10.04 -2.41
CA GLN A 21 9.52 9.18 -2.02
C GLN A 21 9.41 7.78 -2.63
N HIS A 22 8.20 7.31 -2.92
CA HIS A 22 7.92 6.00 -3.49
C HIS A 22 7.66 6.03 -5.00
N ALA A 23 7.76 7.20 -5.62
CA ALA A 23 7.41 7.37 -7.04
C ALA A 23 8.34 6.60 -7.98
N LYS A 24 9.54 6.24 -7.54
CA LYS A 24 10.52 5.49 -8.35
C LYS A 24 10.60 4.02 -7.97
N ASN A 25 9.76 3.54 -7.05
CA ASN A 25 9.72 2.12 -6.73
C ASN A 25 9.24 1.33 -7.94
N PRO A 26 9.75 0.09 -8.14
CA PRO A 26 9.28 -0.76 -9.23
C PRO A 26 7.85 -1.26 -9.04
N ILE A 27 7.27 -1.08 -7.85
CA ILE A 27 5.89 -1.44 -7.58
C ILE A 27 4.96 -0.43 -8.26
N HIS A 28 3.87 -0.92 -8.85
CA HIS A 28 2.87 -0.09 -9.53
C HIS A 28 1.94 0.57 -8.51
N TRP A 29 2.50 1.45 -7.67
CA TRP A 29 1.78 2.13 -6.62
C TRP A 29 0.71 3.08 -7.17
N GLN A 30 -0.47 3.04 -6.56
CA GLN A 30 -1.57 3.97 -6.81
C GLN A 30 -1.82 4.78 -5.55
N ARG A 31 -2.25 6.02 -5.69
CA ARG A 31 -2.74 6.78 -4.55
C ARG A 31 -4.14 6.33 -4.19
N TRP A 32 -4.57 6.56 -2.96
CA TRP A 32 -5.95 6.32 -2.57
C TRP A 32 -6.87 7.29 -3.31
N SER A 33 -7.94 6.75 -3.91
CA SER A 33 -8.94 7.56 -4.60
C SER A 33 -10.24 6.78 -4.64
N GLU A 34 -11.35 7.49 -4.48
CA GLU A 34 -12.67 6.87 -4.60
C GLU A 34 -12.91 6.32 -6.00
N ASP A 35 -12.32 6.95 -7.01
CA ASP A 35 -12.43 6.48 -8.39
C ASP A 35 -11.79 5.12 -8.61
N LEU A 36 -10.87 4.71 -7.74
CA LEU A 36 -10.24 3.41 -7.83
C LEU A 36 -11.20 2.26 -7.51
N TYR A 37 -12.26 2.53 -6.76
CA TYR A 37 -13.22 1.47 -6.42
C TYR A 37 -13.82 0.79 -7.65
N SER A 38 -14.13 1.55 -8.68
CA SER A 38 -14.66 0.97 -9.93
C SER A 38 -13.59 0.14 -10.65
N ALA A 39 -12.33 0.51 -10.56
CA ALA A 39 -11.22 -0.27 -11.11
C ALA A 39 -10.97 -1.55 -10.30
N PHE A 40 -11.08 -1.48 -8.98
CA PHE A 40 -10.89 -2.64 -8.09
C PHE A 40 -11.91 -3.74 -8.40
N ASN A 41 -13.18 -3.34 -8.56
CA ASN A 41 -14.27 -4.29 -8.75
C ASN A 41 -14.18 -5.06 -10.07
N SER A 42 -13.49 -4.52 -11.07
CA SER A 42 -13.38 -5.17 -12.37
C SER A 42 -12.26 -6.22 -12.41
N ASP A 43 -11.25 -6.09 -11.56
CA ASP A 43 -10.06 -6.95 -11.61
C ASP A 43 -10.11 -8.13 -10.65
N GLU A 44 -10.94 -8.07 -9.63
CA GLU A 44 -11.09 -9.10 -8.58
C GLU A 44 -9.78 -9.44 -7.85
N LYS A 45 -8.77 -8.57 -7.96
CA LYS A 45 -7.51 -8.74 -7.24
C LYS A 45 -7.64 -8.24 -5.80
N LEU A 46 -6.88 -8.87 -4.91
CA LEU A 46 -6.73 -8.35 -3.56
C LEU A 46 -5.95 -7.04 -3.60
N LEU A 47 -6.18 -6.20 -2.61
CA LEU A 47 -5.49 -4.92 -2.49
C LEU A 47 -4.39 -5.01 -1.44
N ILE A 48 -3.25 -4.38 -1.71
CA ILE A 48 -2.26 -4.07 -0.68
C ILE A 48 -2.36 -2.57 -0.42
N VAL A 49 -2.70 -2.20 0.82
CA VAL A 49 -2.76 -0.80 1.24
C VAL A 49 -1.62 -0.57 2.21
N SER A 50 -0.64 0.22 1.82
CA SER A 50 0.55 0.52 2.62
C SER A 50 0.51 1.97 3.04
N ILE A 51 0.50 2.21 4.35
CA ILE A 51 0.26 3.53 4.94
C ILE A 51 1.47 3.95 5.75
N GLY A 52 1.87 5.19 5.60
CA GLY A 52 2.98 5.75 6.37
C GLY A 52 2.98 7.26 6.30
N TYR A 53 4.14 7.85 6.57
CA TYR A 53 4.35 9.30 6.51
C TYR A 53 5.81 9.61 6.24
N SER A 54 6.11 10.86 5.86
CA SER A 54 7.42 11.21 5.33
C SER A 54 8.57 11.07 6.34
N SER A 55 8.33 11.28 7.62
CA SER A 55 9.36 11.16 8.66
C SER A 55 9.37 9.79 9.36
N CYS A 56 8.67 8.82 8.83
CA CYS A 56 8.59 7.47 9.40
C CYS A 56 9.84 6.67 9.08
N HIS A 57 10.67 6.42 10.10
CA HIS A 57 11.93 5.70 9.91
C HIS A 57 11.72 4.29 9.32
N TRP A 58 10.85 3.50 9.94
CA TRP A 58 10.64 2.11 9.52
C TRP A 58 9.92 1.99 8.18
N CYS A 59 9.17 3.03 7.77
CA CYS A 59 8.63 3.08 6.41
C CYS A 59 9.76 3.15 5.39
N HIS A 60 10.78 3.97 5.65
CA HIS A 60 11.95 4.07 4.76
C HIS A 60 12.78 2.79 4.75
N VAL A 61 12.93 2.14 5.91
CA VAL A 61 13.65 0.86 6.00
C VAL A 61 12.94 -0.18 5.14
N MET A 62 11.62 -0.31 5.28
CA MET A 62 10.86 -1.29 4.48
C MET A 62 10.89 -0.97 2.99
N GLU A 63 10.90 0.30 2.63
CA GLU A 63 11.04 0.70 1.23
C GLU A 63 12.34 0.15 0.65
N LYS A 64 13.46 0.41 1.31
CA LYS A 64 14.77 -0.01 0.81
C LYS A 64 14.95 -1.52 0.79
N GLU A 65 14.46 -2.21 1.81
CA GLU A 65 14.62 -3.66 1.92
C GLU A 65 13.68 -4.44 1.02
N THR A 66 12.46 -3.94 0.83
CA THR A 66 11.38 -4.73 0.25
C THR A 66 10.74 -4.09 -0.97
N PHE A 67 10.34 -2.81 -0.86
CA PHE A 67 9.59 -2.17 -1.94
C PHE A 67 10.45 -1.76 -3.13
N GLU A 68 11.76 -1.68 -2.97
CA GLU A 68 12.70 -1.46 -4.08
C GLU A 68 13.15 -2.77 -4.74
N ASP A 69 12.81 -3.91 -4.17
CA ASP A 69 13.18 -5.22 -4.67
C ASP A 69 12.35 -5.57 -5.91
N GLN A 70 13.02 -5.88 -7.02
CA GLN A 70 12.34 -6.15 -8.29
C GLN A 70 11.53 -7.44 -8.26
N GLU A 71 11.98 -8.46 -7.53
CA GLU A 71 11.23 -9.73 -7.43
C GLU A 71 9.94 -9.55 -6.65
N VAL A 72 9.99 -8.79 -5.56
CA VAL A 72 8.79 -8.43 -4.80
C VAL A 72 7.83 -7.65 -5.69
N ALA A 73 8.36 -6.64 -6.41
CA ALA A 73 7.55 -5.83 -7.30
C ALA A 73 6.87 -6.67 -8.39
N ASN A 74 7.60 -7.58 -9.01
CA ASN A 74 7.03 -8.44 -10.06
C ASN A 74 5.87 -9.26 -9.51
N TYR A 75 5.99 -9.77 -8.29
CA TYR A 75 4.94 -10.57 -7.67
C TYR A 75 3.72 -9.72 -7.33
N VAL A 76 3.91 -8.62 -6.62
CA VAL A 76 2.77 -7.80 -6.16
C VAL A 76 2.10 -7.05 -7.31
N ASN A 77 2.83 -6.69 -8.34
CA ASN A 77 2.25 -6.06 -9.53
C ASN A 77 1.32 -7.02 -10.26
N LYS A 78 1.67 -8.29 -10.28
CA LYS A 78 0.88 -9.31 -10.97
C LYS A 78 -0.35 -9.74 -10.17
N LYS A 79 -0.22 -9.86 -8.85
CA LYS A 79 -1.23 -10.50 -8.00
C LYS A 79 -2.13 -9.52 -7.25
N PHE A 80 -1.71 -8.27 -7.09
CA PHE A 80 -2.40 -7.31 -6.24
C PHE A 80 -2.57 -5.97 -6.96
N ILE A 81 -3.49 -5.16 -6.46
CA ILE A 81 -3.52 -3.73 -6.72
C ILE A 81 -2.86 -3.07 -5.52
N ASN A 82 -1.83 -2.26 -5.76
CA ASN A 82 -0.97 -1.73 -4.72
C ASN A 82 -1.27 -0.25 -4.49
N ILE A 83 -1.68 0.11 -3.28
CA ILE A 83 -2.09 1.46 -2.92
C ILE A 83 -1.18 2.00 -1.84
N LYS A 84 -0.59 3.17 -2.08
CA LYS A 84 0.24 3.87 -1.12
C LYS A 84 -0.53 5.05 -0.53
N VAL A 85 -0.57 5.15 0.79
CA VAL A 85 -1.36 6.17 1.49
C VAL A 85 -0.45 6.96 2.42
N ASP A 86 -0.53 8.29 2.33
CA ASP A 86 0.05 9.19 3.31
C ASP A 86 -1.00 9.44 4.38
N ARG A 87 -0.71 9.02 5.63
CA ARG A 87 -1.66 9.18 6.73
C ARG A 87 -1.96 10.65 7.04
N GLU A 88 -1.06 11.54 6.68
CA GLU A 88 -1.26 12.96 6.91
C GLU A 88 -2.27 13.56 5.94
N GLU A 89 -2.39 12.99 4.73
CA GLU A 89 -3.41 13.40 3.75
C GLU A 89 -4.75 12.68 3.96
N ASN A 90 -4.70 11.44 4.43
CA ASN A 90 -5.88 10.59 4.56
C ASN A 90 -5.97 9.98 5.96
N PRO A 91 -6.14 10.81 6.99
CA PRO A 91 -6.17 10.31 8.37
C PRO A 91 -7.36 9.38 8.64
N GLU A 92 -8.48 9.53 7.93
CA GLU A 92 -9.63 8.64 8.10
C GLU A 92 -9.32 7.24 7.62
N ILE A 93 -8.61 7.12 6.49
CA ILE A 93 -8.21 5.82 5.93
C ILE A 93 -7.22 5.14 6.88
N ASP A 94 -6.23 5.90 7.36
CA ASP A 94 -5.27 5.40 8.35
C ASP A 94 -6.01 4.88 9.60
N ASN A 95 -6.94 5.64 10.13
CA ASN A 95 -7.66 5.29 11.34
C ASN A 95 -8.46 4.00 11.17
N ILE A 96 -9.15 3.84 10.06
CA ILE A 96 -9.95 2.64 9.77
C ILE A 96 -9.06 1.40 9.75
N TYR A 97 -7.98 1.43 8.99
CA TYR A 97 -7.11 0.26 8.84
C TYR A 97 -6.24 0.02 10.07
N MET A 98 -5.85 1.07 10.79
CA MET A 98 -5.13 0.93 12.05
C MET A 98 -6.01 0.25 13.10
N THR A 99 -7.27 0.67 13.23
CA THR A 99 -8.22 0.05 14.15
C THR A 99 -8.43 -1.41 13.81
N ALA A 100 -8.63 -1.73 12.51
CA ALA A 100 -8.80 -3.11 12.07
C ALA A 100 -7.58 -3.97 12.41
N THR A 101 -6.38 -3.44 12.19
CA THR A 101 -5.13 -4.17 12.47
C THR A 101 -4.99 -4.42 13.97
N GLN A 102 -5.27 -3.43 14.79
CA GLN A 102 -5.22 -3.58 16.25
C GLN A 102 -6.23 -4.63 16.74
N MET A 103 -7.41 -4.68 16.14
CA MET A 103 -8.42 -5.67 16.46
C MET A 103 -7.99 -7.09 16.07
N MET A 104 -7.32 -7.24 14.92
CA MET A 104 -6.90 -8.55 14.42
C MET A 104 -5.65 -9.09 15.11
N THR A 105 -4.72 -8.21 15.50
CA THR A 105 -3.38 -8.63 15.97
C THR A 105 -3.05 -8.19 17.37
N GLY A 106 -3.79 -7.22 17.93
CA GLY A 106 -3.46 -6.58 19.21
C GLY A 106 -2.37 -5.52 19.11
N HIS A 107 -1.83 -5.26 17.92
CA HIS A 107 -0.74 -4.32 17.70
C HIS A 107 -1.05 -3.39 16.52
N GLY A 108 -0.38 -2.24 16.50
CA GLY A 108 -0.45 -1.30 15.41
C GLY A 108 0.81 -0.46 15.33
N GLY A 109 0.97 0.28 14.26
CA GLY A 109 2.14 1.14 14.04
C GLY A 109 2.34 1.44 12.58
N TRP A 110 3.41 2.13 12.25
CA TRP A 110 3.77 2.45 10.88
C TRP A 110 5.18 1.94 10.56
N PRO A 111 5.41 1.42 9.36
CA PRO A 111 4.46 1.36 8.26
C PRO A 111 3.29 0.43 8.62
N LEU A 112 2.10 0.79 8.17
CA LEU A 112 0.92 -0.05 8.33
C LEU A 112 0.61 -0.68 6.98
N ASN A 113 0.65 -2.01 6.91
CA ASN A 113 0.44 -2.75 5.67
C ASN A 113 -0.77 -3.68 5.84
N VAL A 114 -1.75 -3.48 4.98
CA VAL A 114 -3.02 -4.19 5.06
C VAL A 114 -3.32 -4.85 3.73
N ILE A 115 -3.77 -6.10 3.77
CA ILE A 115 -4.27 -6.81 2.59
C ILE A 115 -5.79 -6.80 2.67
N CYS A 116 -6.42 -6.36 1.60
CA CYS A 116 -7.88 -6.16 1.55
C CYS A 116 -8.51 -6.95 0.41
N LEU A 117 -9.79 -7.27 0.61
CA LEU A 117 -10.63 -7.73 -0.48
C LEU A 117 -10.82 -6.60 -1.51
N PRO A 118 -11.28 -6.91 -2.74
CA PRO A 118 -11.45 -5.86 -3.76
C PRO A 118 -12.37 -4.72 -3.35
N ASP A 119 -13.25 -4.93 -2.37
CA ASP A 119 -14.14 -3.88 -1.86
C ASP A 119 -13.53 -3.06 -0.72
N GLY A 120 -12.27 -3.34 -0.35
CA GLY A 120 -11.56 -2.61 0.69
C GLY A 120 -11.64 -3.19 2.09
N ARG A 121 -12.37 -4.28 2.30
CA ARG A 121 -12.46 -4.92 3.63
C ARG A 121 -11.14 -5.61 3.96
N PRO A 122 -10.52 -5.33 5.12
CA PRO A 122 -9.22 -5.92 5.46
C PRO A 122 -9.34 -7.38 5.87
N VAL A 123 -8.40 -8.20 5.40
CA VAL A 123 -8.30 -9.62 5.76
C VAL A 123 -6.98 -9.95 6.46
N TYR A 124 -6.00 -9.06 6.36
CA TYR A 124 -4.71 -9.15 7.04
C TYR A 124 -4.21 -7.77 7.36
N GLY A 125 -3.58 -7.60 8.51
CA GLY A 125 -2.94 -6.35 8.88
C GLY A 125 -1.65 -6.61 9.63
N GLY A 126 -0.65 -5.76 9.40
CA GLY A 126 0.63 -5.82 10.08
C GLY A 126 1.39 -4.53 9.87
N THR A 127 2.58 -4.46 10.45
CA THR A 127 3.40 -3.26 10.38
C THR A 127 4.66 -3.53 9.56
N TYR A 128 5.82 -3.29 10.13
CA TYR A 128 7.07 -3.58 9.44
C TYR A 128 7.20 -5.08 9.18
N HIS A 129 7.66 -5.40 7.97
CA HIS A 129 8.03 -6.77 7.56
C HIS A 129 9.40 -6.70 6.90
N THR A 130 10.26 -7.68 7.20
CA THR A 130 11.46 -7.89 6.40
C THR A 130 11.06 -8.39 5.01
N ASN A 131 11.99 -8.37 4.07
CA ASN A 131 11.73 -8.86 2.71
C ASN A 131 11.16 -10.28 2.74
N SER A 132 11.79 -11.19 3.46
CA SER A 132 11.35 -12.59 3.52
C SER A 132 10.01 -12.74 4.25
N GLN A 133 9.76 -11.98 5.30
CA GLN A 133 8.47 -12.00 6.00
C GLN A 133 7.34 -11.52 5.08
N TRP A 134 7.60 -10.47 4.30
CA TRP A 134 6.60 -9.92 3.38
C TRP A 134 6.23 -10.93 2.29
N ILE A 135 7.24 -11.56 1.70
CA ILE A 135 7.02 -12.61 0.69
C ILE A 135 6.22 -13.76 1.28
N GLU A 136 6.53 -14.16 2.52
CA GLU A 136 5.85 -15.27 3.18
C GLU A 136 4.36 -14.97 3.42
N VAL A 137 4.03 -13.73 3.79
CA VAL A 137 2.64 -13.30 4.00
C VAL A 137 1.85 -13.35 2.70
N LEU A 138 2.49 -12.93 1.62
CA LEU A 138 1.86 -12.89 0.32
C LEU A 138 1.75 -14.30 -0.26
#